data_129779733811643791f914eb5b090a8f
#
_entry.id   129779733811643791f914eb5b090a8f
#
_cell.length_a   1.000
_cell.length_b   1.000
_cell.length_c   1.000
_cell.angle_alpha   90.00
_cell.angle_beta   90.00
_cell.angle_gamma   90.00
#
_symmetry.space_group_name_H-M   'P 1'
#
loop_
_entity.id
_entity.type
_entity.pdbx_description
1 polymer ?
#
loop_
_entity_poly.entity_id
_entity_poly.type
_entity_poly.pdbx_seq_one_letter_code
_entity_poly.pdbx_strand_id
1 'polypeptide(L)'
;MADWVLHVDLDQFIAAVEVLRDPSLRGRPVVVGGNGDPTERAVVATASYEAREFGVRSGLPLRTAFKKLPDAVYLPVDHALYEAASADVMAVLRSFPVIVEVMGWDEAFVGVTVDDPAEFARSLQAAVLSATGLHCSVGIGDNKLRAKIATEFGKPAGVFELTQANWVEVMGHRPTSALWGIGTKTERKLVELGLSTVTDLATASADELAARFGPRMGPYFRGVAQGAGDTVVSATPWVAKSRSHEKTFQQDLASLDDIRREVVALAHQVALDVVAEGRPAVRVGVKVRFVPFFTKVRLMKLPAPTSSADELAAAALVVLERFEHGRAVRLLGVRAEFSDEDVEPKPSPSTYQ
;
A
#
# COMPACT_ATOMS: atom_id res chain seq x y z
N MET A 1 13.59 10.57 29.03
CA MET A 1 12.98 10.58 27.67
C MET A 1 13.54 9.39 26.91
N ALA A 2 12.69 8.60 26.30
CA ALA A 2 13.04 7.48 25.45
C ALA A 2 12.59 7.75 24.01
N ASP A 3 13.29 7.14 23.05
CA ASP A 3 12.92 7.25 21.62
C ASP A 3 11.81 6.26 21.29
N TRP A 4 10.75 6.76 20.67
CA TRP A 4 9.58 6.00 20.28
C TRP A 4 9.29 6.14 18.79
N VAL A 5 8.74 5.09 18.22
CA VAL A 5 8.15 5.10 16.89
C VAL A 5 6.64 4.97 17.03
N LEU A 6 5.90 5.97 16.59
CA LEU A 6 4.45 5.89 16.47
C LEU A 6 4.08 5.61 15.02
N HIS A 7 3.02 4.82 14.82
CA HIS A 7 2.38 4.68 13.53
C HIS A 7 0.97 5.27 13.60
N VAL A 8 0.73 6.34 12.84
CA VAL A 8 -0.56 7.01 12.74
C VAL A 8 -1.25 6.52 11.48
N ASP A 9 -2.51 6.09 11.61
CA ASP A 9 -3.33 5.53 10.51
C ASP A 9 -4.75 6.12 10.60
N LEU A 10 -5.20 6.75 9.53
CA LEU A 10 -6.52 7.37 9.47
C LEU A 10 -7.61 6.32 9.37
N ASP A 11 -8.57 6.37 10.27
CA ASP A 11 -9.67 5.41 10.34
C ASP A 11 -10.57 5.51 9.11
N GLN A 12 -10.69 4.40 8.35
CA GLN A 12 -11.48 4.31 7.12
C GLN A 12 -11.33 5.52 6.18
N PHE A 13 -10.13 6.05 6.04
CA PHE A 13 -9.77 7.37 5.52
C PHE A 13 -10.66 7.89 4.39
N ILE A 14 -10.66 7.25 3.23
CA ILE A 14 -11.42 7.71 2.06
C ILE A 14 -12.93 7.78 2.39
N ALA A 15 -13.48 6.77 3.07
CA ALA A 15 -14.89 6.78 3.46
C ALA A 15 -15.19 7.90 4.47
N ALA A 16 -14.27 8.17 5.40
CA ALA A 16 -14.42 9.28 6.36
C ALA A 16 -14.41 10.65 5.66
N VAL A 17 -13.56 10.84 4.65
CA VAL A 17 -13.53 12.08 3.84
C VAL A 17 -14.86 12.26 3.09
N GLU A 18 -15.44 11.19 2.53
CA GLU A 18 -16.75 11.27 1.88
C GLU A 18 -17.87 11.61 2.88
N VAL A 19 -17.81 11.09 4.10
CA VAL A 19 -18.76 11.44 5.17
C VAL A 19 -18.61 12.89 5.63
N LEU A 20 -17.38 13.45 5.60
CA LEU A 20 -17.17 14.87 5.88
C LEU A 20 -17.75 15.76 4.77
N ARG A 21 -17.62 15.33 3.49
CA ARG A 21 -18.19 16.02 2.33
C ARG A 21 -19.72 15.97 2.31
N ASP A 22 -20.28 14.81 2.65
CA ASP A 22 -21.73 14.60 2.75
C ASP A 22 -22.10 13.93 4.08
N PRO A 23 -22.46 14.72 5.10
CA PRO A 23 -22.84 14.20 6.42
C PRO A 23 -24.05 13.27 6.45
N SER A 24 -24.86 13.21 5.38
CA SER A 24 -25.99 12.26 5.28
C SER A 24 -25.54 10.80 5.14
N LEU A 25 -24.26 10.57 4.86
CA LEU A 25 -23.64 9.27 4.76
C LEU A 25 -23.27 8.67 6.13
N ARG A 26 -23.31 9.46 7.19
CA ARG A 26 -22.89 9.03 8.53
C ARG A 26 -23.72 7.83 9.01
N GLY A 27 -23.04 6.79 9.47
CA GLY A 27 -23.66 5.54 9.95
C GLY A 27 -24.25 4.66 8.85
N ARG A 28 -24.07 5.04 7.58
CA ARG A 28 -24.49 4.20 6.44
C ARG A 28 -23.29 3.42 5.91
N PRO A 29 -23.51 2.20 5.40
CA PRO A 29 -22.47 1.50 4.66
C PRO A 29 -22.07 2.28 3.40
N VAL A 30 -20.81 2.73 3.31
CA VAL A 30 -20.23 3.44 2.18
C VAL A 30 -19.13 2.60 1.57
N VAL A 31 -19.13 2.50 0.24
CA VAL A 31 -18.12 1.79 -0.55
C VAL A 31 -17.61 2.73 -1.63
N VAL A 32 -16.33 3.09 -1.57
CA VAL A 32 -15.69 3.93 -2.58
C VAL A 32 -14.88 3.06 -3.52
N GLY A 33 -15.07 3.21 -4.83
CA GLY A 33 -14.31 2.44 -5.81
C GLY A 33 -14.70 2.72 -7.25
N GLY A 34 -13.71 2.65 -8.15
CA GLY A 34 -13.92 2.93 -9.57
C GLY A 34 -14.57 4.28 -9.80
N ASN A 35 -15.59 4.32 -10.66
CA ASN A 35 -16.44 5.48 -10.94
C ASN A 35 -17.76 5.50 -10.13
N GLY A 36 -17.89 4.64 -9.11
CA GLY A 36 -19.08 4.51 -8.26
C GLY A 36 -20.15 3.55 -8.79
N ASP A 37 -20.00 2.99 -9.99
CA ASP A 37 -20.90 1.98 -10.51
C ASP A 37 -20.46 0.56 -10.07
N PRO A 38 -21.21 -0.10 -9.16
CA PRO A 38 -20.84 -1.42 -8.66
C PRO A 38 -21.03 -2.54 -9.70
N THR A 39 -21.65 -2.27 -10.84
CA THR A 39 -21.81 -3.24 -11.94
C THR A 39 -20.60 -3.30 -12.86
N GLU A 40 -19.69 -2.34 -12.76
CA GLU A 40 -18.48 -2.28 -13.56
C GLU A 40 -17.33 -3.15 -13.01
N ARG A 41 -16.32 -3.36 -13.87
CA ARG A 41 -15.07 -4.03 -13.49
C ARG A 41 -14.14 -3.05 -12.75
N ALA A 42 -14.34 -2.91 -11.47
CA ALA A 42 -13.49 -2.13 -10.60
C ALA A 42 -13.32 -2.83 -9.25
N VAL A 43 -12.52 -2.28 -8.37
CA VAL A 43 -12.29 -2.78 -7.01
C VAL A 43 -12.68 -1.72 -5.99
N VAL A 44 -13.02 -2.18 -4.80
CA VAL A 44 -13.19 -1.33 -3.63
C VAL A 44 -11.85 -0.68 -3.29
N ALA A 45 -11.78 0.65 -3.32
CA ALA A 45 -10.65 1.41 -2.81
C ALA A 45 -10.70 1.43 -1.27
N THR A 46 -11.85 1.83 -0.70
CA THR A 46 -12.10 1.79 0.74
C THR A 46 -13.56 1.49 1.02
N ALA A 47 -13.81 0.83 2.13
CA ALA A 47 -15.14 0.58 2.68
C ALA A 47 -15.23 1.16 4.10
N SER A 48 -16.36 1.79 4.44
CA SER A 48 -16.63 2.25 5.81
C SER A 48 -16.71 1.07 6.79
N TYR A 49 -16.57 1.34 8.08
CA TYR A 49 -16.64 0.29 9.09
C TYR A 49 -17.98 -0.46 9.03
N GLU A 50 -19.09 0.24 8.80
CA GLU A 50 -20.40 -0.34 8.59
C GLU A 50 -20.43 -1.31 7.40
N ALA A 51 -19.76 -0.98 6.30
CA ALA A 51 -19.65 -1.89 5.16
C ALA A 51 -18.71 -3.07 5.44
N ARG A 52 -17.66 -2.88 6.26
CA ARG A 52 -16.72 -3.95 6.65
C ARG A 52 -17.39 -5.04 7.51
N GLU A 53 -18.43 -4.73 8.28
CA GLU A 53 -19.21 -5.71 9.04
C GLU A 53 -19.86 -6.76 8.12
N PHE A 54 -20.21 -6.38 6.89
CA PHE A 54 -20.74 -7.29 5.88
C PHE A 54 -19.64 -7.97 5.02
N GLY A 55 -18.36 -7.83 5.43
CA GLY A 55 -17.23 -8.43 4.74
C GLY A 55 -16.85 -7.73 3.43
N VAL A 56 -17.22 -6.44 3.27
CA VAL A 56 -16.75 -5.59 2.19
C VAL A 56 -15.45 -4.90 2.63
N ARG A 57 -14.35 -5.10 1.88
CA ARG A 57 -13.02 -4.58 2.22
C ARG A 57 -12.30 -4.10 0.97
N SER A 58 -11.28 -3.27 1.15
CA SER A 58 -10.38 -2.81 0.07
C SER A 58 -9.85 -3.99 -0.75
N GLY A 59 -9.78 -3.81 -2.07
CA GLY A 59 -9.35 -4.83 -3.02
C GLY A 59 -10.43 -5.83 -3.45
N LEU A 60 -11.60 -5.86 -2.78
CA LEU A 60 -12.72 -6.70 -3.22
C LEU A 60 -13.26 -6.18 -4.56
N PRO A 61 -13.58 -7.04 -5.56
CA PRO A 61 -14.26 -6.59 -6.77
C PRO A 61 -15.60 -5.90 -6.43
N LEU A 62 -15.88 -4.74 -7.04
CA LEU A 62 -17.12 -3.98 -6.77
C LEU A 62 -18.39 -4.83 -6.98
N ARG A 63 -18.42 -5.65 -8.03
CA ARG A 63 -19.52 -6.59 -8.28
C ARG A 63 -19.73 -7.60 -7.15
N THR A 64 -18.66 -8.00 -6.48
CA THR A 64 -18.74 -8.89 -5.32
C THR A 64 -19.20 -8.13 -4.09
N ALA A 65 -18.74 -6.90 -3.88
CA ALA A 65 -19.22 -6.01 -2.83
C ALA A 65 -20.72 -5.75 -2.99
N PHE A 66 -21.19 -5.44 -4.19
CA PHE A 66 -22.60 -5.21 -4.50
C PHE A 66 -23.49 -6.42 -4.21
N LYS A 67 -23.02 -7.63 -4.56
CA LYS A 67 -23.75 -8.86 -4.22
C LYS A 67 -23.88 -9.09 -2.72
N LYS A 68 -22.89 -8.65 -1.93
CA LYS A 68 -22.90 -8.77 -0.46
C LYS A 68 -23.73 -7.68 0.20
N LEU A 69 -23.73 -6.48 -0.35
CA LEU A 69 -24.31 -5.29 0.25
C LEU A 69 -24.91 -4.38 -0.82
N PRO A 70 -26.05 -4.78 -1.44
CA PRO A 70 -26.67 -4.03 -2.53
C PRO A 70 -27.19 -2.65 -2.11
N ASP A 71 -27.51 -2.46 -0.84
CA ASP A 71 -28.06 -1.22 -0.29
C ASP A 71 -27.01 -0.24 0.22
N ALA A 72 -25.71 -0.55 0.06
CA ALA A 72 -24.65 0.39 0.37
C ALA A 72 -24.62 1.57 -0.60
N VAL A 73 -24.08 2.69 -0.13
CA VAL A 73 -23.80 3.83 -0.99
C VAL A 73 -22.49 3.60 -1.73
N TYR A 74 -22.55 3.51 -3.05
CA TYR A 74 -21.38 3.35 -3.91
C TYR A 74 -20.96 4.70 -4.48
N LEU A 75 -19.69 5.09 -4.27
CA LEU A 75 -19.16 6.39 -4.65
C LEU A 75 -17.93 6.24 -5.56
N PRO A 76 -17.73 7.19 -6.51
CA PRO A 76 -16.51 7.23 -7.30
C PRO A 76 -15.30 7.61 -6.47
N VAL A 77 -14.11 7.25 -6.94
CA VAL A 77 -12.83 7.69 -6.35
C VAL A 77 -12.55 9.13 -6.78
N ASP A 78 -12.30 10.01 -5.81
CA ASP A 78 -11.90 11.41 -6.00
C ASP A 78 -10.48 11.62 -5.47
N HIS A 79 -9.48 11.34 -6.31
CA HIS A 79 -8.06 11.42 -5.91
C HIS A 79 -7.67 12.80 -5.39
N ALA A 80 -8.12 13.89 -6.05
CA ALA A 80 -7.74 15.24 -5.65
C ALA A 80 -8.25 15.61 -4.26
N LEU A 81 -9.49 15.20 -3.93
CA LEU A 81 -10.08 15.41 -2.61
C LEU A 81 -9.28 14.66 -1.53
N TYR A 82 -8.91 13.39 -1.79
CA TYR A 82 -8.20 12.58 -0.80
C TYR A 82 -6.75 13.03 -0.62
N GLU A 83 -6.08 13.45 -1.69
CA GLU A 83 -4.74 14.04 -1.61
C GLU A 83 -4.73 15.33 -0.78
N ALA A 84 -5.71 16.20 -0.96
CA ALA A 84 -5.86 17.42 -0.16
C ALA A 84 -6.08 17.09 1.32
N ALA A 85 -7.02 16.18 1.64
CA ALA A 85 -7.29 15.76 3.02
C ALA A 85 -6.05 15.09 3.68
N SER A 86 -5.31 14.28 2.92
CA SER A 86 -4.04 13.69 3.37
C SER A 86 -3.01 14.78 3.69
N ALA A 87 -2.84 15.76 2.80
CA ALA A 87 -1.89 16.86 2.98
C ALA A 87 -2.17 17.65 4.25
N ASP A 88 -3.45 17.93 4.55
CA ASP A 88 -3.87 18.62 5.78
C ASP A 88 -3.48 17.83 7.03
N VAL A 89 -3.74 16.52 7.05
CA VAL A 89 -3.33 15.65 8.16
C VAL A 89 -1.82 15.63 8.34
N MET A 90 -1.07 15.46 7.25
CA MET A 90 0.40 15.41 7.31
C MET A 90 0.99 16.78 7.75
N ALA A 91 0.33 17.89 7.43
CA ALA A 91 0.70 19.23 7.93
C ALA A 91 0.50 19.32 9.45
N VAL A 92 -0.61 18.79 9.99
CA VAL A 92 -0.83 18.72 11.44
C VAL A 92 0.26 17.90 12.13
N LEU A 93 0.58 16.70 11.63
CA LEU A 93 1.65 15.87 12.22
C LEU A 93 3.00 16.59 12.23
N ARG A 94 3.33 17.31 11.15
CA ARG A 94 4.59 18.09 11.05
C ARG A 94 4.61 19.35 11.91
N SER A 95 3.48 19.79 12.46
CA SER A 95 3.43 20.94 13.39
C SER A 95 3.97 20.60 14.79
N PHE A 96 4.11 19.32 15.12
CA PHE A 96 4.73 18.84 16.34
C PHE A 96 6.27 18.77 16.18
N PRO A 97 7.04 18.80 17.27
CA PRO A 97 8.50 18.66 17.24
C PRO A 97 8.91 17.19 17.05
N VAL A 98 8.60 16.62 15.89
CA VAL A 98 8.75 15.20 15.56
C VAL A 98 9.34 15.01 14.16
N ILE A 99 9.82 13.81 13.88
CA ILE A 99 10.16 13.36 12.53
C ILE A 99 8.96 12.62 11.95
N VAL A 100 8.49 13.01 10.74
CA VAL A 100 7.36 12.38 10.07
C VAL A 100 7.84 11.70 8.79
N GLU A 101 7.64 10.39 8.70
CA GLU A 101 7.87 9.57 7.50
C GLU A 101 6.52 9.13 6.92
N VAL A 102 6.12 9.76 5.82
CA VAL A 102 4.85 9.46 5.15
C VAL A 102 4.95 8.14 4.40
N MET A 103 4.01 7.22 4.64
CA MET A 103 3.96 5.90 4.02
C MET A 103 2.90 5.82 2.91
N GLY A 104 1.82 6.56 3.07
CA GLY A 104 0.69 6.60 2.16
C GLY A 104 -0.15 7.84 2.40
N TRP A 105 -1.31 7.91 1.76
CA TRP A 105 -2.25 9.02 1.98
C TRP A 105 -2.83 9.06 3.39
N ASP A 106 -2.95 7.90 4.01
CA ASP A 106 -3.66 7.68 5.27
C ASP A 106 -2.75 7.26 6.41
N GLU A 107 -1.45 7.07 6.17
CA GLU A 107 -0.55 6.56 7.21
C GLU A 107 0.84 7.19 7.18
N ALA A 108 1.40 7.36 8.38
CA ALA A 108 2.76 7.86 8.57
C ALA A 108 3.40 7.26 9.84
N PHE A 109 4.72 7.09 9.80
CA PHE A 109 5.50 6.93 11.03
C PHE A 109 5.90 8.28 11.60
N VAL A 110 5.90 8.36 12.93
CA VAL A 110 6.30 9.54 13.70
C VAL A 110 7.38 9.11 14.69
N GLY A 111 8.57 9.70 14.56
CA GLY A 111 9.67 9.51 15.50
C GLY A 111 9.66 10.62 16.57
N VAL A 112 9.64 10.24 17.85
CA VAL A 112 9.54 11.19 18.95
C VAL A 112 10.33 10.70 20.18
N THR A 113 10.88 11.66 20.95
CA THR A 113 11.57 11.41 22.22
C THR A 113 10.76 12.03 23.37
N VAL A 114 9.99 11.20 24.07
CA VAL A 114 9.10 11.63 25.17
C VAL A 114 9.11 10.63 26.33
N ASP A 115 8.62 11.06 27.50
CA ASP A 115 8.46 10.19 28.66
C ASP A 115 7.14 9.39 28.63
N ASP A 116 6.04 10.00 28.16
CA ASP A 116 4.74 9.35 28.00
C ASP A 116 4.29 9.34 26.52
N PRO A 117 4.61 8.28 25.78
CA PRO A 117 4.23 8.16 24.38
C PRO A 117 2.71 8.01 24.20
N ALA A 118 1.98 7.48 25.19
CA ALA A 118 0.54 7.31 25.10
C ALA A 118 -0.21 8.64 25.26
N GLU A 119 0.23 9.53 26.14
CA GLU A 119 -0.28 10.89 26.24
C GLU A 119 0.03 11.68 24.95
N PHE A 120 1.26 11.54 24.46
CA PHE A 120 1.65 12.20 23.21
C PHE A 120 0.81 11.71 22.03
N ALA A 121 0.57 10.41 21.89
CA ALA A 121 -0.28 9.84 20.85
C ALA A 121 -1.72 10.38 20.91
N ARG A 122 -2.31 10.50 22.12
CA ARG A 122 -3.62 11.10 22.30
C ARG A 122 -3.65 12.59 21.92
N SER A 123 -2.57 13.32 22.18
CA SER A 123 -2.46 14.73 21.77
C SER A 123 -2.41 14.88 20.25
N LEU A 124 -1.70 13.98 19.54
CA LEU A 124 -1.72 13.91 18.08
C LEU A 124 -3.12 13.62 17.53
N GLN A 125 -3.82 12.61 18.10
CA GLN A 125 -5.19 12.28 17.70
C GLN A 125 -6.13 13.48 17.85
N ALA A 126 -6.07 14.17 19.00
CA ALA A 126 -6.91 15.32 19.27
C ALA A 126 -6.62 16.48 18.29
N ALA A 127 -5.36 16.74 17.97
CA ALA A 127 -4.96 17.77 17.02
C ALA A 127 -5.44 17.44 15.59
N VAL A 128 -5.24 16.19 15.12
CA VAL A 128 -5.72 15.74 13.81
C VAL A 128 -7.24 15.90 13.73
N LEU A 129 -7.98 15.38 14.71
CA LEU A 129 -9.44 15.48 14.74
C LEU A 129 -9.92 16.94 14.75
N SER A 130 -9.31 17.78 15.57
CA SER A 130 -9.70 19.20 15.69
C SER A 130 -9.45 19.98 14.40
N ALA A 131 -8.36 19.70 13.70
CA ALA A 131 -7.98 20.42 12.49
C ALA A 131 -8.70 19.92 11.23
N THR A 132 -8.96 18.61 11.13
CA THR A 132 -9.41 17.97 9.88
C THR A 132 -10.78 17.29 9.98
N GLY A 133 -11.29 17.06 11.19
CA GLY A 133 -12.51 16.26 11.42
C GLY A 133 -12.32 14.76 11.22
N LEU A 134 -11.08 14.30 10.92
CA LEU A 134 -10.76 12.89 10.69
C LEU A 134 -10.25 12.25 11.98
N HIS A 135 -10.70 11.02 12.24
CA HIS A 135 -10.16 10.18 13.30
C HIS A 135 -8.94 9.41 12.82
N CYS A 136 -7.98 9.18 13.71
CA CYS A 136 -6.87 8.29 13.47
C CYS A 136 -6.65 7.34 14.65
N SER A 137 -6.09 6.19 14.38
CA SER A 137 -5.59 5.23 15.37
C SER A 137 -4.08 5.32 15.45
N VAL A 138 -3.51 5.17 16.63
CA VAL A 138 -2.06 5.30 16.84
C VAL A 138 -1.50 4.05 17.49
N GLY A 139 -0.56 3.40 16.81
CA GLY A 139 0.26 2.34 17.39
C GLY A 139 1.58 2.89 17.88
N ILE A 140 1.98 2.53 19.09
CA ILE A 140 3.24 2.91 19.72
C ILE A 140 4.15 1.70 19.75
N GLY A 141 5.40 1.87 19.35
CA GLY A 141 6.40 0.81 19.37
C GLY A 141 7.82 1.33 19.57
N ASP A 142 8.72 0.42 19.88
CA ASP A 142 10.17 0.66 19.91
C ASP A 142 10.82 0.42 18.53
N ASN A 143 10.02 0.09 17.51
CA ASN A 143 10.38 0.03 16.11
C ASN A 143 9.14 0.15 15.19
N LYS A 144 9.36 0.33 13.89
CA LYS A 144 8.29 0.51 12.89
C LYS A 144 7.37 -0.70 12.77
N LEU A 145 7.89 -1.93 12.85
CA LEU A 145 7.08 -3.14 12.75
C LEU A 145 6.06 -3.20 13.88
N ARG A 146 6.51 -3.00 15.11
CA ARG A 146 5.66 -3.07 16.29
C ARG A 146 4.67 -1.92 16.32
N ALA A 147 5.10 -0.69 16.01
CA ALA A 147 4.21 0.45 15.92
C ALA A 147 3.08 0.23 14.89
N LYS A 148 3.41 -0.29 13.69
CA LYS A 148 2.40 -0.56 12.67
C LYS A 148 1.43 -1.67 13.07
N ILE A 149 1.90 -2.74 13.67
CA ILE A 149 1.04 -3.83 14.16
C ILE A 149 0.19 -3.33 15.33
N ALA A 150 0.76 -2.52 16.24
CA ALA A 150 0.04 -1.94 17.37
C ALA A 150 -1.20 -1.14 16.94
N THR A 151 -1.13 -0.43 15.80
CA THR A 151 -2.25 0.36 15.31
C THR A 151 -3.52 -0.48 15.11
N GLU A 152 -3.40 -1.72 14.63
CA GLU A 152 -4.57 -2.60 14.42
C GLU A 152 -5.29 -2.97 15.72
N PHE A 153 -4.60 -2.95 16.86
CA PHE A 153 -5.21 -3.17 18.18
C PHE A 153 -5.87 -1.90 18.74
N GLY A 154 -5.44 -0.73 18.27
CA GLY A 154 -6.01 0.55 18.66
C GLY A 154 -7.26 0.95 17.85
N LYS A 155 -7.51 0.36 16.68
CA LYS A 155 -8.64 0.72 15.82
C LYS A 155 -10.00 0.35 16.43
N PRO A 156 -11.03 1.22 16.32
CA PRO A 156 -10.98 2.59 15.80
C PRO A 156 -10.60 3.64 16.85
N ALA A 157 -9.96 4.73 16.42
CA ALA A 157 -9.68 5.95 17.19
C ALA A 157 -8.96 5.73 18.53
N GLY A 158 -8.27 4.61 18.68
CA GLY A 158 -7.58 4.25 19.92
C GLY A 158 -6.06 4.33 19.80
N VAL A 159 -5.42 4.05 20.93
CA VAL A 159 -3.97 3.98 21.08
C VAL A 159 -3.60 2.64 21.66
N PHE A 160 -2.58 1.99 21.11
CA PHE A 160 -2.06 0.73 21.62
C PHE A 160 -0.54 0.73 21.61
N GLU A 161 0.08 0.18 22.67
CA GLU A 161 1.53 0.06 22.79
C GLU A 161 1.97 -1.41 22.63
N LEU A 162 2.90 -1.64 21.71
CA LEU A 162 3.50 -2.93 21.42
C LEU A 162 5.02 -2.78 21.33
N THR A 163 5.71 -3.30 22.32
CA THR A 163 7.16 -3.23 22.47
C THR A 163 7.78 -4.62 22.57
N GLN A 164 9.10 -4.71 22.66
CA GLN A 164 9.77 -5.98 22.92
C GLN A 164 9.26 -6.63 24.22
N ALA A 165 8.88 -5.84 25.21
CA ALA A 165 8.49 -6.35 26.52
C ALA A 165 7.18 -7.17 26.50
N ASN A 166 6.21 -6.76 25.66
CA ASN A 166 4.90 -7.43 25.56
C ASN A 166 4.69 -8.20 24.25
N TRP A 167 5.70 -8.24 23.36
CA TRP A 167 5.60 -8.85 22.03
C TRP A 167 5.09 -10.29 22.04
N VAL A 168 5.73 -11.14 22.84
CA VAL A 168 5.39 -12.57 22.89
C VAL A 168 4.02 -12.81 23.47
N GLU A 169 3.63 -12.05 24.50
CA GLU A 169 2.31 -12.12 25.12
C GLU A 169 1.21 -11.74 24.11
N VAL A 170 1.38 -10.63 23.39
CA VAL A 170 0.36 -10.10 22.48
C VAL A 170 0.33 -10.85 21.14
N MET A 171 1.49 -11.20 20.60
CA MET A 171 1.61 -11.71 19.23
C MET A 171 1.86 -13.22 19.16
N GLY A 172 2.47 -13.83 20.16
CA GLY A 172 3.02 -15.18 20.08
C GLY A 172 2.01 -16.25 19.63
N HIS A 173 0.79 -16.19 20.08
CA HIS A 173 -0.29 -17.14 19.77
C HIS A 173 -1.08 -16.79 18.49
N ARG A 174 -0.81 -15.63 17.87
CA ARG A 174 -1.54 -15.20 16.67
C ARG A 174 -1.05 -15.93 15.42
N PRO A 175 -1.90 -16.05 14.39
CA PRO A 175 -1.50 -16.62 13.12
C PRO A 175 -0.38 -15.78 12.47
N THR A 176 0.48 -16.42 11.69
CA THR A 176 1.60 -15.74 11.02
C THR A 176 1.14 -14.62 10.08
N SER A 177 -0.09 -14.68 9.56
CA SER A 177 -0.70 -13.60 8.76
C SER A 177 -1.00 -12.31 9.54
N ALA A 178 -0.95 -12.34 10.88
CA ALA A 178 -1.02 -11.13 11.70
C ALA A 178 0.25 -10.28 11.62
N LEU A 179 1.33 -10.81 11.10
CA LEU A 179 2.59 -10.10 10.91
C LEU A 179 2.56 -9.25 9.63
N TRP A 180 2.94 -7.99 9.76
CA TRP A 180 3.09 -7.11 8.61
C TRP A 180 4.07 -7.68 7.58
N GLY A 181 3.63 -7.77 6.33
CA GLY A 181 4.40 -8.35 5.22
C GLY A 181 4.17 -9.85 4.98
N ILE A 182 3.42 -10.54 5.84
CA ILE A 182 3.01 -11.92 5.63
C ILE A 182 1.56 -11.98 5.12
N GLY A 183 1.42 -12.05 3.80
CA GLY A 183 0.12 -12.22 3.15
C GLY A 183 -0.29 -13.70 3.04
N THR A 184 -1.53 -13.95 2.64
CA THR A 184 -2.17 -15.28 2.57
C THR A 184 -1.35 -16.35 1.82
N LYS A 185 -0.60 -15.96 0.77
CA LYS A 185 0.25 -16.90 0.02
C LYS A 185 1.47 -17.35 0.82
N THR A 186 2.07 -16.44 1.60
CA THR A 186 3.21 -16.75 2.47
C THR A 186 2.75 -17.56 3.67
N GLU A 187 1.67 -17.13 4.32
CA GLU A 187 1.04 -17.85 5.41
C GLU A 187 0.76 -19.31 5.05
N ARG A 188 0.13 -19.58 3.89
CA ARG A 188 -0.13 -20.95 3.45
C ARG A 188 1.15 -21.79 3.38
N LYS A 189 2.24 -21.24 2.84
CA LYS A 189 3.53 -21.93 2.77
C LYS A 189 4.16 -22.16 4.14
N LEU A 190 3.93 -21.26 5.10
CA LEU A 190 4.37 -21.43 6.49
C LEU A 190 3.57 -22.54 7.18
N VAL A 191 2.26 -22.56 7.00
CA VAL A 191 1.39 -23.63 7.52
C VAL A 191 1.77 -25.01 6.95
N GLU A 192 2.16 -25.10 5.66
CA GLU A 192 2.69 -26.34 5.06
C GLU A 192 3.97 -26.85 5.76
N LEU A 193 4.72 -25.97 6.42
CA LEU A 193 5.89 -26.31 7.26
C LEU A 193 5.54 -26.54 8.75
N GLY A 194 4.25 -26.51 9.11
CA GLY A 194 3.80 -26.62 10.50
C GLY A 194 3.94 -25.34 11.32
N LEU A 195 4.25 -24.20 10.67
CA LEU A 195 4.48 -22.89 11.30
C LEU A 195 3.20 -22.05 11.22
N SER A 196 2.28 -22.26 12.15
CA SER A 196 0.95 -21.62 12.12
C SER A 196 0.91 -20.34 12.94
N THR A 197 1.70 -20.25 14.00
CA THR A 197 1.72 -19.10 14.93
C THR A 197 3.00 -18.27 14.77
N VAL A 198 2.95 -17.05 15.32
CA VAL A 198 4.11 -16.16 15.40
C VAL A 198 5.24 -16.84 16.19
N THR A 199 4.92 -17.53 17.31
CA THR A 199 5.93 -18.27 18.10
C THR A 199 6.56 -19.40 17.30
N ASP A 200 5.78 -20.18 16.53
CA ASP A 200 6.33 -21.24 15.69
C ASP A 200 7.35 -20.68 14.71
N LEU A 201 7.00 -19.58 14.04
CA LEU A 201 7.89 -18.92 13.07
C LEU A 201 9.12 -18.27 13.72
N ALA A 202 8.96 -17.67 14.91
CA ALA A 202 10.06 -17.03 15.64
C ALA A 202 11.14 -18.05 16.10
N THR A 203 10.75 -19.28 16.38
CA THR A 203 11.62 -20.37 16.85
C THR A 203 12.05 -21.33 15.74
N ALA A 204 11.52 -21.19 14.52
CA ALA A 204 11.83 -22.05 13.38
C ALA A 204 13.31 -22.02 12.99
N SER A 205 13.79 -23.10 12.38
CA SER A 205 15.16 -23.17 11.83
C SER A 205 15.35 -22.14 10.72
N ALA A 206 16.40 -21.33 10.81
CA ALA A 206 16.78 -20.38 9.77
C ALA A 206 17.09 -21.08 8.43
N ASP A 207 17.71 -22.27 8.49
CA ASP A 207 18.09 -23.06 7.31
C ASP A 207 16.87 -23.63 6.60
N GLU A 208 15.88 -24.14 7.34
CA GLU A 208 14.62 -24.61 6.78
C GLU A 208 13.84 -23.49 6.11
N LEU A 209 13.77 -22.33 6.76
CA LEU A 209 13.13 -21.14 6.17
C LEU A 209 13.89 -20.65 4.94
N ALA A 210 15.22 -20.66 4.95
CA ALA A 210 16.03 -20.27 3.80
C ALA A 210 15.86 -21.26 2.63
N ALA A 211 15.76 -22.56 2.90
CA ALA A 211 15.49 -23.57 1.89
C ALA A 211 14.11 -23.35 1.21
N ARG A 212 13.10 -22.94 1.95
CA ARG A 212 11.72 -22.75 1.45
C ARG A 212 11.48 -21.41 0.78
N PHE A 213 12.06 -20.31 1.33
CA PHE A 213 11.78 -18.92 0.93
C PHE A 213 12.98 -18.22 0.31
N GLY A 214 14.13 -18.87 0.27
CA GLY A 214 15.40 -18.30 -0.18
C GLY A 214 16.21 -17.67 0.95
N PRO A 215 17.55 -17.49 0.73
CA PRO A 215 18.50 -17.11 1.76
C PRO A 215 18.25 -15.72 2.38
N ARG A 216 17.51 -14.84 1.67
CA ARG A 216 17.16 -13.51 2.17
C ARG A 216 15.82 -13.50 2.89
N MET A 217 14.78 -14.11 2.30
CA MET A 217 13.42 -14.02 2.82
C MET A 217 13.14 -14.95 3.99
N GLY A 218 13.80 -16.12 4.06
CA GLY A 218 13.65 -17.04 5.18
C GLY A 218 14.04 -16.40 6.51
N PRO A 219 15.31 -15.94 6.69
CA PRO A 219 15.72 -15.21 7.88
C PRO A 219 14.92 -13.93 8.16
N TYR A 220 14.51 -13.21 7.12
CA TYR A 220 13.65 -12.03 7.25
C TYR A 220 12.32 -12.37 7.95
N PHE A 221 11.60 -13.39 7.50
CA PHE A 221 10.34 -13.79 8.13
C PHE A 221 10.50 -14.21 9.60
N ARG A 222 11.60 -14.90 9.92
CA ARG A 222 11.92 -15.24 11.31
C ARG A 222 12.15 -13.98 12.15
N GLY A 223 12.93 -13.02 11.64
CA GLY A 223 13.16 -11.75 12.31
C GLY A 223 11.87 -10.97 12.57
N VAL A 224 11.00 -10.89 11.56
CA VAL A 224 9.65 -10.27 11.69
C VAL A 224 8.84 -10.97 12.79
N ALA A 225 8.88 -12.31 12.87
CA ALA A 225 8.18 -13.05 13.93
C ALA A 225 8.78 -12.80 15.33
N GLN A 226 10.05 -12.49 15.41
CA GLN A 226 10.72 -12.06 16.65
C GLN A 226 10.45 -10.58 16.99
N GLY A 227 9.68 -9.88 16.16
CA GLY A 227 9.35 -8.47 16.32
C GLY A 227 10.47 -7.53 15.85
N ALA A 228 11.46 -8.02 15.12
CA ALA A 228 12.54 -7.18 14.60
C ALA A 228 12.05 -6.22 13.52
N GLY A 229 12.38 -4.96 13.64
CA GLY A 229 11.98 -3.89 12.70
C GLY A 229 12.97 -2.73 12.71
N ASP A 230 12.86 -1.87 11.71
CA ASP A 230 13.63 -0.64 11.61
C ASP A 230 13.16 0.35 12.70
N THR A 231 14.12 0.96 13.40
CA THR A 231 13.88 1.96 14.45
C THR A 231 13.99 3.40 13.93
N VAL A 232 14.56 3.59 12.74
CA VAL A 232 14.84 4.92 12.21
C VAL A 232 13.64 5.45 11.44
N VAL A 233 13.03 6.54 11.93
CA VAL A 233 12.04 7.33 11.19
C VAL A 233 12.77 8.40 10.40
N SER A 234 12.54 8.45 9.08
CA SER A 234 13.25 9.36 8.18
C SER A 234 12.34 10.47 7.66
N ALA A 235 12.80 11.72 7.80
CA ALA A 235 12.13 12.86 7.16
C ALA A 235 12.41 12.95 5.65
N THR A 236 13.35 12.14 5.13
CA THR A 236 13.69 12.15 3.70
C THR A 236 12.50 11.66 2.87
N PRO A 237 11.98 12.48 1.96
CA PRO A 237 10.88 12.08 1.10
C PRO A 237 11.21 10.80 0.32
N TRP A 238 10.20 9.94 0.16
CA TRP A 238 10.35 8.80 -0.73
C TRP A 238 10.49 9.26 -2.18
N VAL A 239 11.49 8.74 -2.87
CA VAL A 239 11.72 9.02 -4.29
C VAL A 239 11.17 7.89 -5.13
N ALA A 240 10.29 8.21 -6.07
CA ALA A 240 9.66 7.23 -6.94
C ALA A 240 10.73 6.52 -7.81
N LYS A 241 10.72 5.19 -7.81
CA LYS A 241 11.58 4.38 -8.70
C LYS A 241 10.95 4.20 -10.09
N SER A 242 9.67 4.47 -10.21
CA SER A 242 8.92 4.32 -11.47
C SER A 242 7.59 5.05 -11.39
N ARG A 243 7.02 5.37 -12.56
CA ARG A 243 5.63 5.80 -12.75
C ARG A 243 4.92 4.81 -13.66
N SER A 244 3.63 4.56 -13.41
CA SER A 244 2.86 3.62 -14.23
C SER A 244 1.38 3.95 -14.24
N HIS A 245 0.74 3.71 -15.39
CA HIS A 245 -0.71 3.71 -15.53
C HIS A 245 -1.21 2.34 -15.96
N GLU A 246 -2.31 1.90 -15.37
CA GLU A 246 -2.96 0.62 -15.68
C GLU A 246 -4.45 0.86 -15.94
N LYS A 247 -4.99 0.17 -16.95
CA LYS A 247 -6.42 0.23 -17.29
C LYS A 247 -7.02 -1.16 -17.36
N THR A 248 -8.04 -1.42 -16.53
CA THR A 248 -8.90 -2.60 -16.66
C THR A 248 -10.07 -2.28 -17.58
N PHE A 249 -10.24 -3.06 -18.64
CA PHE A 249 -11.28 -2.83 -19.62
C PHE A 249 -12.61 -3.43 -19.18
N GLN A 250 -13.72 -2.73 -19.41
CA GLN A 250 -15.05 -3.23 -19.11
C GLN A 250 -15.43 -4.41 -20.02
N GLN A 251 -14.96 -4.39 -21.27
CA GLN A 251 -14.99 -5.49 -22.22
C GLN A 251 -13.55 -5.88 -22.59
N ASP A 252 -13.30 -7.19 -22.68
CA ASP A 252 -11.95 -7.69 -22.99
C ASP A 252 -11.56 -7.31 -24.42
N LEU A 253 -10.33 -6.83 -24.62
CA LEU A 253 -9.82 -6.47 -25.95
C LEU A 253 -9.36 -7.72 -26.70
N ALA A 254 -9.87 -7.93 -27.90
CA ALA A 254 -9.49 -9.01 -28.79
C ALA A 254 -8.67 -8.53 -30.01
N SER A 255 -8.85 -7.25 -30.41
CA SER A 255 -8.16 -6.65 -31.55
C SER A 255 -6.75 -6.19 -31.15
N LEU A 256 -5.74 -6.59 -31.94
CA LEU A 256 -4.35 -6.15 -31.73
C LEU A 256 -4.20 -4.63 -31.90
N ASP A 257 -4.97 -4.04 -32.84
CA ASP A 257 -4.93 -2.60 -33.07
C ASP A 257 -5.52 -1.81 -31.90
N ASP A 258 -6.57 -2.34 -31.25
CA ASP A 258 -7.12 -1.74 -30.03
C ASP A 258 -6.12 -1.84 -28.88
N ILE A 259 -5.46 -2.98 -28.72
CA ILE A 259 -4.42 -3.20 -27.70
C ILE A 259 -3.26 -2.22 -27.91
N ARG A 260 -2.79 -2.05 -29.15
CA ARG A 260 -1.72 -1.10 -29.50
C ARG A 260 -2.11 0.35 -29.19
N ARG A 261 -3.33 0.75 -29.57
CA ARG A 261 -3.88 2.08 -29.28
C ARG A 261 -3.88 2.39 -27.78
N GLU A 262 -4.37 1.43 -26.96
CA GLU A 262 -4.43 1.60 -25.51
C GLU A 262 -3.02 1.63 -24.88
N VAL A 263 -2.05 0.85 -25.38
CA VAL A 263 -0.67 0.91 -24.92
C VAL A 263 -0.05 2.27 -25.22
N VAL A 264 -0.28 2.83 -26.41
CA VAL A 264 0.19 4.19 -26.76
C VAL A 264 -0.43 5.23 -25.85
N ALA A 265 -1.75 5.17 -25.63
CA ALA A 265 -2.45 6.09 -24.73
C ALA A 265 -1.90 6.05 -23.29
N LEU A 266 -1.67 4.85 -22.76
CA LEU A 266 -1.08 4.67 -21.43
C LEU A 266 0.38 5.16 -21.38
N ALA A 267 1.16 4.94 -22.42
CA ALA A 267 2.53 5.43 -22.50
C ALA A 267 2.60 6.97 -22.48
N HIS A 268 1.67 7.64 -23.18
CA HIS A 268 1.56 9.10 -23.14
C HIS A 268 1.19 9.62 -21.75
N GLN A 269 0.29 8.93 -21.01
CA GLN A 269 -0.04 9.28 -19.62
C GLN A 269 1.19 9.14 -18.71
N VAL A 270 1.93 8.03 -18.86
CA VAL A 270 3.17 7.81 -18.11
C VAL A 270 4.22 8.87 -18.43
N ALA A 271 4.30 9.33 -19.69
CA ALA A 271 5.24 10.37 -20.09
C ALA A 271 4.95 11.71 -19.37
N LEU A 272 3.69 12.05 -19.14
CA LEU A 272 3.33 13.25 -18.36
C LEU A 272 3.88 13.13 -16.92
N ASP A 273 3.74 11.97 -16.30
CA ASP A 273 4.29 11.74 -14.95
C ASP A 273 5.82 11.78 -14.93
N VAL A 274 6.47 11.24 -15.98
CA VAL A 274 7.94 11.29 -16.13
C VAL A 274 8.44 12.73 -16.24
N VAL A 275 7.72 13.57 -17.00
CA VAL A 275 8.02 15.00 -17.10
C VAL A 275 7.83 15.71 -15.77
N ALA A 276 6.70 15.44 -15.08
CA ALA A 276 6.41 16.02 -13.77
C ALA A 276 7.43 15.62 -12.68
N GLU A 277 7.97 14.40 -12.78
CA GLU A 277 9.03 13.90 -11.87
C GLU A 277 10.38 14.62 -12.11
N GLY A 278 10.58 15.22 -13.29
CA GLY A 278 11.84 15.87 -13.67
C GLY A 278 13.02 14.90 -13.91
N ARG A 279 12.76 13.61 -14.00
CA ARG A 279 13.75 12.53 -14.16
C ARG A 279 13.43 11.68 -15.38
N PRO A 280 14.37 11.54 -16.35
CA PRO A 280 14.10 10.74 -17.54
C PRO A 280 14.01 9.24 -17.22
N ALA A 281 13.16 8.52 -17.94
CA ALA A 281 13.04 7.08 -17.86
C ALA A 281 14.22 6.38 -18.51
N VAL A 282 14.72 5.30 -17.90
CA VAL A 282 15.80 4.45 -18.41
C VAL A 282 15.28 3.07 -18.88
N ARG A 283 14.07 2.68 -18.46
CA ARG A 283 13.41 1.42 -18.85
C ARG A 283 11.92 1.62 -19.03
N VAL A 284 11.34 0.86 -19.97
CA VAL A 284 9.89 0.79 -20.17
C VAL A 284 9.42 -0.65 -19.96
N GLY A 285 8.30 -0.79 -19.30
CA GLY A 285 7.62 -2.06 -19.09
C GLY A 285 6.18 -2.03 -19.56
N VAL A 286 5.70 -3.19 -20.03
CA VAL A 286 4.29 -3.41 -20.33
C VAL A 286 3.79 -4.56 -19.47
N LYS A 287 2.63 -4.37 -18.88
CA LYS A 287 1.87 -5.36 -18.13
C LYS A 287 0.64 -5.73 -18.92
N VAL A 288 0.46 -7.02 -19.15
CA VAL A 288 -0.73 -7.56 -19.82
C VAL A 288 -1.37 -8.58 -18.90
N ARG A 289 -2.66 -8.39 -18.62
CA ARG A 289 -3.49 -9.42 -17.97
C ARG A 289 -4.45 -10.00 -18.99
N PHE A 290 -4.21 -11.23 -19.34
CA PHE A 290 -5.08 -12.02 -20.23
C PHE A 290 -6.27 -12.58 -19.47
N VAL A 291 -7.32 -12.89 -20.20
CA VAL A 291 -8.47 -13.66 -19.71
C VAL A 291 -8.05 -15.12 -19.45
N PRO A 292 -8.49 -15.79 -18.36
CA PRO A 292 -9.38 -15.26 -17.31
C PRO A 292 -8.69 -14.33 -16.29
N PHE A 293 -7.38 -14.52 -15.96
CA PHE A 293 -6.63 -13.72 -14.98
C PHE A 293 -5.11 -13.96 -15.00
N PHE A 294 -4.57 -14.31 -16.15
CA PHE A 294 -3.14 -14.58 -16.30
C PHE A 294 -2.36 -13.31 -16.62
N THR A 295 -1.49 -12.88 -15.69
CA THR A 295 -0.75 -11.62 -15.81
C THR A 295 0.71 -11.89 -16.17
N LYS A 296 1.21 -11.22 -17.19
CA LYS A 296 2.62 -11.16 -17.58
C LYS A 296 3.12 -9.71 -17.57
N VAL A 297 4.38 -9.51 -17.21
CA VAL A 297 5.10 -8.25 -17.31
C VAL A 297 6.35 -8.46 -18.14
N ARG A 298 6.66 -7.54 -19.03
CA ARG A 298 7.90 -7.49 -19.81
C ARG A 298 8.50 -6.10 -19.73
N LEU A 299 9.83 -6.03 -19.63
CA LEU A 299 10.56 -4.79 -19.55
C LEU A 299 11.64 -4.73 -20.62
N MET A 300 12.02 -3.50 -20.98
CA MET A 300 13.10 -3.22 -21.91
C MET A 300 13.91 -2.01 -21.41
N LYS A 301 15.25 -2.10 -21.47
CA LYS A 301 16.11 -0.94 -21.29
C LYS A 301 16.00 -0.04 -22.51
N LEU A 302 15.90 1.25 -22.31
CA LEU A 302 15.88 2.25 -23.38
C LEU A 302 17.30 2.47 -23.94
N PRO A 303 17.46 2.81 -25.23
CA PRO A 303 18.77 3.12 -25.82
C PRO A 303 19.45 4.31 -25.13
N ALA A 304 18.67 5.30 -24.75
CA ALA A 304 19.08 6.47 -23.96
C ALA A 304 17.96 6.85 -22.98
N PRO A 305 18.27 7.52 -21.86
CA PRO A 305 17.26 8.08 -20.98
C PRO A 305 16.37 9.07 -21.73
N THR A 306 15.03 9.00 -21.53
CA THR A 306 14.10 9.88 -22.23
C THR A 306 12.89 10.26 -21.38
N SER A 307 12.33 11.45 -21.66
CA SER A 307 11.01 11.90 -21.20
C SER A 307 10.05 12.09 -22.38
N SER A 308 10.43 11.70 -23.61
CA SER A 308 9.63 11.84 -24.81
C SER A 308 8.48 10.82 -24.80
N ALA A 309 7.25 11.33 -24.97
CA ALA A 309 6.04 10.50 -25.06
C ALA A 309 6.11 9.53 -26.25
N ASP A 310 6.60 9.99 -27.41
CA ASP A 310 6.69 9.17 -28.63
C ASP A 310 7.73 8.06 -28.48
N GLU A 311 8.87 8.34 -27.86
CA GLU A 311 9.92 7.34 -27.62
C GLU A 311 9.45 6.28 -26.60
N LEU A 312 8.76 6.71 -25.54
CA LEU A 312 8.18 5.79 -24.55
C LEU A 312 7.07 4.93 -25.18
N ALA A 313 6.22 5.51 -26.04
CA ALA A 313 5.18 4.78 -26.73
C ALA A 313 5.76 3.77 -27.75
N ALA A 314 6.76 4.18 -28.54
CA ALA A 314 7.45 3.30 -29.47
C ALA A 314 8.13 2.13 -28.74
N ALA A 315 8.82 2.40 -27.62
CA ALA A 315 9.44 1.38 -26.78
C ALA A 315 8.40 0.42 -26.17
N ALA A 316 7.26 0.94 -25.69
CA ALA A 316 6.18 0.13 -25.15
C ALA A 316 5.58 -0.81 -26.20
N LEU A 317 5.43 -0.35 -27.45
CA LEU A 317 4.99 -1.19 -28.57
C LEU A 317 6.00 -2.31 -28.87
N VAL A 318 7.30 -2.03 -28.87
CA VAL A 318 8.33 -3.06 -29.02
C VAL A 318 8.27 -4.09 -27.88
N VAL A 319 7.99 -3.66 -26.66
CA VAL A 319 7.79 -4.59 -25.53
C VAL A 319 6.51 -5.40 -25.70
N LEU A 320 5.43 -4.80 -26.22
CA LEU A 320 4.17 -5.49 -26.46
C LEU A 320 4.32 -6.67 -27.44
N GLU A 321 5.13 -6.55 -28.49
CA GLU A 321 5.39 -7.62 -29.45
C GLU A 321 6.04 -8.89 -28.82
N ARG A 322 6.54 -8.81 -27.59
CA ARG A 322 7.10 -9.95 -26.87
C ARG A 322 6.04 -10.79 -26.14
N PHE A 323 4.78 -10.42 -26.24
CA PHE A 323 3.65 -11.16 -25.64
C PHE A 323 3.02 -12.08 -26.66
N GLU A 324 2.33 -13.11 -26.16
CA GLU A 324 1.53 -14.00 -26.98
C GLU A 324 0.35 -13.24 -27.58
N HIS A 325 0.12 -13.44 -28.86
CA HIS A 325 -1.04 -12.89 -29.59
C HIS A 325 -2.22 -13.89 -29.55
N GLY A 326 -3.42 -13.38 -29.84
CA GLY A 326 -4.63 -14.22 -30.00
C GLY A 326 -5.38 -14.54 -28.70
N ARG A 327 -4.94 -14.00 -27.55
CA ARG A 327 -5.69 -14.09 -26.29
C ARG A 327 -6.33 -12.74 -25.98
N ALA A 328 -7.58 -12.77 -25.52
CA ALA A 328 -8.26 -11.55 -25.09
C ALA A 328 -7.56 -10.92 -23.86
N VAL A 329 -7.45 -9.60 -23.88
CA VAL A 329 -6.76 -8.79 -22.87
C VAL A 329 -7.77 -8.10 -21.98
N ARG A 330 -7.66 -8.34 -20.68
CA ARG A 330 -8.51 -7.74 -19.63
C ARG A 330 -7.94 -6.44 -19.08
N LEU A 331 -6.60 -6.32 -18.99
CA LEU A 331 -5.92 -5.16 -18.43
C LEU A 331 -4.62 -4.93 -19.17
N LEU A 332 -4.32 -3.68 -19.42
CA LEU A 332 -3.02 -3.20 -19.88
C LEU A 332 -2.44 -2.22 -18.87
N GLY A 333 -1.12 -2.21 -18.78
CA GLY A 333 -0.37 -1.22 -18.04
C GLY A 333 0.93 -0.88 -18.75
N VAL A 334 1.33 0.38 -18.65
CA VAL A 334 2.65 0.86 -19.08
C VAL A 334 3.36 1.44 -17.86
N ARG A 335 4.65 1.17 -17.75
CA ARG A 335 5.51 1.62 -16.66
C ARG A 335 6.81 2.19 -17.21
N ALA A 336 7.23 3.32 -16.70
CA ALA A 336 8.54 3.89 -16.89
C ALA A 336 9.35 3.77 -15.58
N GLU A 337 10.59 3.28 -15.66
CA GLU A 337 11.50 3.18 -14.51
C GLU A 337 12.63 4.19 -14.64
N PHE A 338 12.98 4.81 -13.52
CA PHE A 338 14.06 5.78 -13.39
C PHE A 338 15.40 5.12 -13.05
N SER A 339 16.52 5.85 -13.21
CA SER A 339 17.82 5.39 -12.74
C SER A 339 17.86 5.30 -11.21
N ASP A 340 18.49 4.26 -10.67
CA ASP A 340 18.78 4.17 -9.24
C ASP A 340 19.92 5.11 -8.82
N GLU A 341 20.71 5.66 -9.76
CA GLU A 341 21.83 6.57 -9.51
C GLU A 341 21.38 7.92 -8.96
N ASP A 342 20.11 8.30 -9.20
CA ASP A 342 19.51 9.54 -8.72
C ASP A 342 18.90 9.42 -7.31
N VAL A 343 18.99 8.26 -6.69
CA VAL A 343 18.42 7.99 -5.34
C VAL A 343 19.58 7.84 -4.38
N GLU A 344 19.71 8.76 -3.42
CA GLU A 344 20.62 8.53 -2.29
C GLU A 344 20.31 7.17 -1.65
N PRO A 345 21.33 6.31 -1.47
CA PRO A 345 21.09 4.99 -0.88
C PRO A 345 20.52 5.18 0.53
N LYS A 346 19.29 4.68 0.77
CA LYS A 346 18.81 4.53 2.15
C LYS A 346 19.88 3.76 2.91
N PRO A 347 20.22 4.16 4.15
CA PRO A 347 21.10 3.36 4.99
C PRO A 347 20.57 1.93 5.01
N SER A 348 21.42 0.98 4.67
CA SER A 348 21.06 -0.44 4.68
C SER A 348 20.50 -0.75 6.06
N PRO A 349 19.35 -1.48 6.17
CA PRO A 349 18.90 -1.95 7.46
C PRO A 349 20.08 -2.69 8.09
N SER A 350 20.48 -2.26 9.29
CA SER A 350 21.58 -2.84 10.01
C SER A 350 21.38 -4.36 10.02
N THR A 351 22.39 -5.07 9.52
CA THR A 351 22.45 -6.54 9.55
C THR A 351 22.10 -6.98 10.97
N TYR A 352 20.97 -7.66 11.10
CA TYR A 352 20.55 -8.25 12.36
C TYR A 352 21.65 -9.22 12.82
N GLN A 353 22.45 -8.81 13.81
CA GLN A 353 23.33 -9.70 14.59
C GLN A 353 22.53 -10.37 15.70
#